data_09a0389bc68fdd0c11405076063833ae
#
_entry.id   09a0389bc68fdd0c11405076063833ae
#
_cell.length_a   1.000
_cell.length_b   1.000
_cell.length_c   1.000
_cell.angle_alpha   90.00
_cell.angle_beta   90.00
_cell.angle_gamma   90.00
#
_symmetry.space_group_name_H-M   'P 1'
#
loop_
_entity.id
_entity.type
_entity.pdbx_description
1 polymer ?
#
loop_
_entity_poly.entity_id
_entity_poly.type
_entity_poly.pdbx_seq_one_letter_code
_entity_poly.pdbx_strand_id
1 'polypeptide(L)'
;MEEAQQQPPKRFGDFAKDHVPLDGTKLKIADILNKEILVIGFRVKGSKHNAGPCLTIQFMLGDERHVAFTGSQVLLDQCKSYEAEIPFLATTKRIDRYYSFT
;
A
#
# COMPACT_ATOMS: atom_id res chain seq x y z
N MET A 1 -33.28 23.76 -4.26
CA MET A 1 -33.15 23.18 -4.64
C MET A 1 -32.93 22.76 -5.09
N GLU A 2 -32.57 22.51 -5.10
CA GLU A 2 -32.32 21.99 -5.58
C GLU A 2 -32.16 21.43 -6.13
N GLU A 3 -32.03 21.24 -6.24
CA GLU A 3 -31.93 20.64 -6.77
C GLU A 3 -31.35 20.16 -7.21
N ALA A 4 -31.28 21.03 -7.07
CA ALA A 4 -30.60 20.21 -7.86
C ALA A 4 -30.06 18.97 -7.49
N GLN A 5 -30.39 18.68 -6.74
CA GLN A 5 -30.07 17.45 -6.39
C GLN A 5 -30.69 16.37 -7.02
N GLN A 6 -30.44 16.24 -8.04
CA GLN A 6 -30.97 15.27 -8.89
C GLN A 6 -30.31 13.93 -8.80
N GLN A 7 -29.06 13.92 -8.32
CA GLN A 7 -28.32 12.70 -8.17
C GLN A 7 -28.40 12.19 -6.75
N PRO A 8 -28.47 10.89 -6.53
CA PRO A 8 -28.39 10.38 -5.16
C PRO A 8 -27.04 10.75 -4.54
N PRO A 9 -27.00 10.90 -3.22
CA PRO A 9 -25.73 11.19 -2.58
C PRO A 9 -24.73 10.10 -2.84
N LYS A 10 -23.48 10.49 -3.04
CA LYS A 10 -22.40 9.53 -3.21
C LYS A 10 -21.98 8.99 -1.86
N ARG A 11 -21.54 7.77 -1.85
CA ARG A 11 -20.99 7.21 -0.63
C ARG A 11 -19.59 7.75 -0.42
N PHE A 12 -19.26 7.98 0.83
CA PHE A 12 -17.96 8.51 1.19
C PHE A 12 -16.82 7.69 0.58
N GLY A 13 -16.93 6.36 0.60
CA GLY A 13 -15.91 5.50 0.03
C GLY A 13 -15.74 5.61 -1.47
N ASP A 14 -16.73 6.16 -2.19
CA ASP A 14 -16.65 6.29 -3.64
C ASP A 14 -15.77 7.45 -4.06
N PHE A 15 -15.67 8.48 -3.23
CA PHE A 15 -14.89 9.65 -3.60
C PHE A 15 -13.70 9.92 -2.67
N ALA A 16 -13.68 9.33 -1.50
CA ALA A 16 -12.60 9.54 -0.54
C ALA A 16 -11.59 8.41 -0.59
N LYS A 17 -11.06 8.13 -1.77
CA LYS A 17 -10.21 6.97 -1.97
C LYS A 17 -8.91 7.02 -1.17
N ASP A 18 -8.43 8.23 -0.90
CA ASP A 18 -7.21 8.39 -0.12
C ASP A 18 -7.40 8.03 1.34
N HIS A 19 -8.67 7.94 1.77
CA HIS A 19 -9.00 7.63 3.15
C HIS A 19 -9.56 6.22 3.33
N VAL A 20 -9.66 5.46 2.25
CA VAL A 20 -10.12 4.07 2.35
C VAL A 20 -9.01 3.24 2.99
N PRO A 21 -9.30 2.56 4.09
CA PRO A 21 -8.28 1.72 4.72
C PRO A 21 -7.85 0.60 3.79
N LEU A 22 -6.56 0.32 3.78
CA LEU A 22 -6.07 -0.86 3.10
C LEU A 22 -6.38 -2.05 4.00
N ASP A 23 -6.99 -3.07 3.43
CA ASP A 23 -7.41 -4.23 4.19
C ASP A 23 -6.59 -5.47 3.83
N GLY A 24 -6.70 -6.47 4.68
CA GLY A 24 -6.01 -7.74 4.49
C GLY A 24 -5.39 -8.20 5.80
N THR A 25 -4.96 -9.45 5.81
CA THR A 25 -4.28 -10.01 6.95
C THR A 25 -2.88 -9.41 7.06
N LYS A 26 -2.52 -8.94 8.25
CA LYS A 26 -1.24 -8.28 8.46
C LYS A 26 -0.11 -9.31 8.44
N LEU A 27 0.91 -9.02 7.63
CA LEU A 27 2.15 -9.80 7.59
C LEU A 27 3.32 -8.85 7.74
N LYS A 28 4.44 -9.39 8.21
CA LYS A 28 5.68 -8.63 8.26
C LYS A 28 6.41 -8.76 6.93
N ILE A 29 7.19 -7.75 6.58
CA ILE A 29 8.00 -7.82 5.37
C ILE A 29 8.90 -9.05 5.38
N ALA A 30 9.44 -9.40 6.57
CA ALA A 30 10.29 -10.57 6.69
C ALA A 30 9.58 -11.87 6.33
N ASP A 31 8.25 -11.90 6.48
CA ASP A 31 7.46 -13.10 6.19
C ASP A 31 7.25 -13.33 4.69
N ILE A 32 7.47 -12.30 3.89
CA ILE A 32 7.25 -12.38 2.45
C ILE A 32 8.53 -12.26 1.63
N LEU A 33 9.67 -12.33 2.31
CA LEU A 33 10.96 -12.30 1.60
C LEU A 33 11.05 -13.47 0.64
N ASN A 34 11.53 -13.18 -0.57
CA ASN A 34 11.76 -14.16 -1.62
C ASN A 34 10.47 -14.81 -2.14
N LYS A 35 9.32 -14.19 -1.86
CA LYS A 35 8.04 -14.65 -2.39
C LYS A 35 7.53 -13.62 -3.38
N GLU A 36 6.97 -14.10 -4.47
CA GLU A 36 6.36 -13.21 -5.45
C GLU A 36 4.99 -12.79 -4.94
N ILE A 37 4.74 -11.49 -4.92
CA ILE A 37 3.48 -10.91 -4.49
C ILE A 37 2.95 -9.99 -5.58
N LEU A 38 1.64 -9.75 -5.56
CA LEU A 38 1.02 -8.76 -6.43
C LEU A 38 0.73 -7.53 -5.58
N VAL A 39 1.47 -6.45 -5.83
CA VAL A 39 1.26 -5.20 -5.10
C VAL A 39 0.04 -4.52 -5.71
N ILE A 40 -0.99 -4.29 -4.90
CA ILE A 40 -2.24 -3.72 -5.37
C ILE A 40 -2.50 -2.32 -4.84
N GLY A 41 -1.72 -1.86 -3.88
CA GLY A 41 -1.87 -0.51 -3.37
C GLY A 41 -0.87 -0.22 -2.28
N PHE A 42 -0.75 1.05 -1.92
CA PHE A 42 0.10 1.44 -0.80
C PHE A 42 -0.38 2.77 -0.23
N ARG A 43 0.06 3.04 0.99
CA ARG A 43 -0.23 4.30 1.65
C ARG A 43 0.98 4.72 2.45
N VAL A 44 1.30 6.00 2.41
CA VAL A 44 2.39 6.57 3.18
C VAL A 44 1.80 7.45 4.27
N LYS A 45 2.20 7.21 5.51
CA LYS A 45 1.86 8.10 6.62
C LYS A 45 3.13 8.74 7.15
N GLY A 46 3.11 10.04 7.34
CA GLY A 46 4.17 10.72 8.03
C GLY A 46 4.03 10.50 9.53
N SER A 47 5.14 10.38 10.22
CA SER A 47 5.13 10.28 11.67
C SER A 47 5.24 11.66 12.28
N LYS A 48 4.42 11.94 13.27
CA LYS A 48 4.52 13.21 14.01
C LYS A 48 5.63 13.18 15.04
N HIS A 49 6.22 12.02 15.27
CA HIS A 49 7.19 11.84 16.34
C HIS A 49 8.54 11.37 15.85
N ASN A 50 8.93 11.82 14.66
CA ASN A 50 10.27 11.56 14.13
C ASN A 50 10.59 10.10 13.85
N ALA A 51 9.61 9.25 13.81
CA ALA A 51 9.86 7.85 13.52
C ALA A 51 10.06 7.58 12.03
N GLY A 52 10.11 8.64 11.23
CA GLY A 52 10.22 8.50 9.79
C GLY A 52 8.92 8.10 9.15
N PRO A 53 8.92 7.93 7.83
CA PRO A 53 7.71 7.56 7.12
C PRO A 53 7.31 6.12 7.45
N CYS A 54 6.02 5.88 7.46
CA CYS A 54 5.49 4.54 7.60
C CYS A 54 4.77 4.19 6.32
N LEU A 55 5.22 3.14 5.67
CA LEU A 55 4.63 2.64 4.44
C LEU A 55 3.74 1.45 4.75
N THR A 56 2.52 1.49 4.26
CA THR A 56 1.62 0.35 4.29
C THR A 56 1.47 -0.15 2.87
N ILE A 57 1.78 -1.42 2.64
CA ILE A 57 1.66 -2.04 1.32
C ILE A 57 0.53 -3.04 1.37
N GLN A 58 -0.40 -2.95 0.43
CA GLN A 58 -1.45 -3.95 0.26
C GLN A 58 -1.06 -4.83 -0.92
N PHE A 59 -1.13 -6.13 -0.71
CA PHE A 59 -0.70 -7.06 -1.74
C PHE A 59 -1.49 -8.37 -1.67
N MET A 60 -1.44 -9.12 -2.75
CA MET A 60 -1.99 -10.46 -2.81
C MET A 60 -0.84 -11.45 -2.76
N LEU A 61 -0.97 -12.44 -1.90
CA LEU A 61 -0.07 -13.58 -1.86
C LEU A 61 -0.92 -14.81 -2.15
N GLY A 62 -0.78 -15.32 -3.37
CA GLY A 62 -1.74 -16.31 -3.84
C GLY A 62 -3.12 -15.68 -3.95
N ASP A 63 -4.09 -16.30 -3.33
CA ASP A 63 -5.47 -15.81 -3.38
C ASP A 63 -5.84 -14.97 -2.16
N GLU A 64 -4.89 -14.71 -1.28
CA GLU A 64 -5.16 -13.99 -0.04
C GLU A 64 -4.64 -12.57 -0.09
N ARG A 65 -5.43 -11.67 0.46
CA ARG A 65 -5.08 -10.26 0.55
C ARG A 65 -4.40 -9.99 1.89
N HIS A 66 -3.29 -9.27 1.81
CA HIS A 66 -2.49 -8.98 3.00
C HIS A 66 -2.06 -7.52 3.01
N VAL A 67 -1.68 -7.05 4.18
CA VAL A 67 -1.04 -5.73 4.33
C VAL A 67 0.25 -5.92 5.12
N ALA A 68 1.25 -5.13 4.79
CA ALA A 68 2.50 -5.11 5.52
C ALA A 68 2.88 -3.67 5.82
N PHE A 69 3.44 -3.45 6.99
CA PHE A 69 3.89 -2.13 7.41
C PHE A 69 5.40 -2.14 7.49
N THR A 70 6.02 -1.09 6.98
CA THR A 70 7.48 -1.00 6.98
C THR A 70 7.92 0.45 7.00
N GLY A 71 9.08 0.71 7.60
CA GLY A 71 9.73 2.00 7.52
C GLY A 71 10.81 2.08 6.46
N SER A 72 10.83 1.12 5.54
CA SER A 72 11.87 1.08 4.50
C SER A 72 11.72 2.23 3.53
N GLN A 73 12.74 3.08 3.46
CA GLN A 73 12.75 4.19 2.53
C GLN A 73 12.86 3.70 1.09
N VAL A 74 13.58 2.61 0.87
CA VAL A 74 13.74 2.05 -0.48
C VAL A 74 12.41 1.58 -1.02
N LEU A 75 11.65 0.81 -0.22
CA LEU A 75 10.34 0.34 -0.66
C LEU A 75 9.38 1.50 -0.88
N LEU A 76 9.44 2.50 -0.02
CA LEU A 76 8.60 3.70 -0.16
C LEU A 76 8.88 4.40 -1.46
N ASP A 77 10.15 4.62 -1.77
CA ASP A 77 10.55 5.29 -3.01
C ASP A 77 10.14 4.47 -4.24
N GLN A 78 10.26 3.16 -4.15
CA GLN A 78 9.84 2.29 -5.25
C GLN A 78 8.35 2.35 -5.47
N CYS A 79 7.55 2.31 -4.40
CA CYS A 79 6.10 2.43 -4.53
C CYS A 79 5.71 3.74 -5.19
N LYS A 80 6.33 4.84 -4.78
CA LYS A 80 6.04 6.15 -5.35
C LYS A 80 6.47 6.24 -6.80
N SER A 81 7.64 5.70 -7.12
CA SER A 81 8.20 5.79 -8.47
C SER A 81 7.39 4.97 -9.47
N TYR A 82 6.84 3.86 -9.02
CA TYR A 82 6.14 2.93 -9.91
C TYR A 82 4.66 2.84 -9.61
N GLU A 83 4.10 3.85 -8.99
CA GLU A 83 2.68 3.88 -8.64
C GLU A 83 1.79 3.66 -9.85
N ALA A 84 2.15 4.21 -10.99
CA ALA A 84 1.37 4.09 -12.21
C ALA A 84 1.34 2.65 -12.75
N GLU A 85 2.25 1.81 -12.28
CA GLU A 85 2.33 0.42 -12.72
C GLU A 85 1.52 -0.54 -11.83
N ILE A 86 0.92 -0.03 -10.77
CA ILE A 86 0.11 -0.86 -9.87
C ILE A 86 -1.16 -1.29 -10.61
N PRO A 87 -1.55 -2.59 -10.54
CA PRO A 87 -0.90 -3.66 -9.79
C PRO A 87 0.30 -4.24 -10.51
N PHE A 88 1.34 -4.59 -9.77
CA PHE A 88 2.51 -5.23 -10.38
C PHE A 88 3.03 -6.36 -9.50
N LEU A 89 3.65 -7.34 -10.16
CA LEU A 89 4.29 -8.45 -9.46
C LEU A 89 5.68 -8.03 -9.01
N ALA A 90 6.03 -8.42 -7.80
CA ALA A 90 7.33 -8.09 -7.25
C ALA A 90 7.75 -9.15 -6.25
N THR A 91 9.05 -9.32 -6.10
CA THR A 91 9.62 -10.16 -5.07
C THR A 91 10.41 -9.27 -4.13
N THR A 92 10.11 -9.33 -2.84
CA THR A 92 10.84 -8.54 -1.87
C THR A 92 12.11 -9.27 -1.49
N LYS A 93 13.22 -8.56 -1.57
CA LYS A 93 14.52 -9.10 -1.20
C LYS A 93 15.16 -8.23 -0.14
N ARG A 94 15.95 -8.84 0.72
CA ARG A 94 16.77 -8.10 1.66
C ARG A 94 18.16 -7.96 1.05
N ILE A 95 18.58 -6.70 0.88
CA ILE A 95 19.88 -6.37 0.32
C ILE A 95 20.64 -5.62 1.42
N ASP A 96 21.63 -6.27 2.00
CA ASP A 96 22.33 -5.74 3.18
C ASP A 96 21.36 -5.43 4.30
N ARG A 97 21.12 -4.14 4.54
CA ARG A 97 20.30 -3.68 5.66
C ARG A 97 18.95 -3.15 5.21
N TYR A 98 18.60 -3.30 3.95
CA TYR A 98 17.34 -2.74 3.48
C TYR A 98 16.57 -3.75 2.64
N TYR A 99 15.28 -3.48 2.51
CA TYR A 99 14.40 -4.29 1.66
C TYR A 99 14.22 -3.59 0.32
N SER A 100 14.06 -4.37 -0.72
CA SER A 100 13.84 -3.85 -2.07
C SER A 100 12.98 -4.81 -2.85
N PHE A 101 12.12 -4.27 -3.69
CA PHE A 101 11.42 -5.06 -4.69
C PHE A 101 12.37 -5.37 -5.84
N THR A 102 12.21 -6.54 -6.41
CA THR A 102 12.97 -6.93 -7.59
C THR A 102 12.06 -7.54 -8.64
#